data_c7b50d3f5a489f762b9ee1a96d4b3bdb
#
_entry.id   c7b50d3f5a489f762b9ee1a96d4b3bdb
#
_cell.length_a   1.000
_cell.length_b   1.000
_cell.length_c   1.000
_cell.angle_alpha   90.00
_cell.angle_beta   90.00
_cell.angle_gamma   90.00
#
_symmetry.space_group_name_H-M   'P 1'
#
loop_
_entity.id
_entity.type
_entity.pdbx_description
1 polymer ?
#
loop_
_entity_poly.entity_id
_entity_poly.type
_entity_poly.pdbx_seq_one_letter_code
_entity_poly.pdbx_strand_id
1 'polypeptide(L)'
;MTFQIVFQHPDFIVINKPNGISVHKDDADVGLTRLVAQQLGVPQVWLVHRLDKVTSGLLILALNEKAAMTLSRKFAEHQIQKTYLALATQKPKKKQGRISGDMLKARRGAWKLCQSKENPAITDFVSHSLAPNLRLFILYPKTGKTHQIRVAMKSLGSPILGDELYGGEVADRTYLHAYQLSFDYFGEVVQISSSPEFQERQKCGDFFQRFWHDIEKHLHSENEKTL
;
A
#
# COMPACT_ATOMS: atom_id res chain seq x y z
N MET A 1 20.72 -7.18 -2.37
CA MET A 1 19.67 -6.19 -2.02
C MET A 1 19.26 -6.45 -0.58
N THR A 2 19.23 -5.43 0.28
CA THR A 2 18.83 -5.53 1.69
C THR A 2 17.52 -4.81 1.87
N PHE A 3 16.57 -5.43 2.59
CA PHE A 3 15.28 -4.83 2.91
C PHE A 3 15.33 -4.18 4.29
N GLN A 4 14.75 -3.00 4.43
CA GLN A 4 14.60 -2.35 5.73
C GLN A 4 13.55 -3.13 6.55
N ILE A 5 13.96 -3.63 7.71
CA ILE A 5 13.05 -4.23 8.68
C ILE A 5 12.55 -3.09 9.58
N VAL A 6 11.23 -2.86 9.55
CA VAL A 6 10.57 -1.78 10.30
C VAL A 6 10.09 -2.25 11.66
N PHE A 7 9.74 -3.54 11.75
CA PHE A 7 9.23 -4.15 12.97
C PHE A 7 9.61 -5.63 13.04
N GLN A 8 9.96 -6.11 14.23
CA GLN A 8 10.29 -7.50 14.51
C GLN A 8 9.45 -8.05 15.65
N HIS A 9 8.87 -9.22 15.42
CA HIS A 9 8.18 -10.06 16.40
C HIS A 9 8.77 -11.48 16.29
N PRO A 10 8.73 -12.31 17.34
CA PRO A 10 9.19 -13.70 17.25
C PRO A 10 8.52 -14.50 16.12
N ASP A 11 7.29 -14.20 15.79
CA ASP A 11 6.48 -14.91 14.80
C ASP A 11 6.47 -14.28 13.40
N PHE A 12 6.79 -13.00 13.27
CA PHE A 12 6.76 -12.29 11.99
C PHE A 12 7.64 -11.05 11.99
N ILE A 13 7.98 -10.60 10.80
CA ILE A 13 8.62 -9.30 10.58
C ILE A 13 7.76 -8.44 9.67
N VAL A 14 7.99 -7.13 9.72
CA VAL A 14 7.44 -6.18 8.75
C VAL A 14 8.60 -5.46 8.09
N ILE A 15 8.62 -5.51 6.77
CA ILE A 15 9.60 -4.79 5.96
C ILE A 15 8.97 -3.59 5.28
N ASN A 16 9.77 -2.57 4.98
CA ASN A 16 9.42 -1.52 4.03
C ASN A 16 9.84 -1.99 2.63
N LYS A 17 8.87 -2.49 1.85
CA LYS A 17 9.11 -2.95 0.49
C LYS A 17 9.37 -1.75 -0.43
N PRO A 18 10.50 -1.69 -1.15
CA PRO A 18 10.72 -0.64 -2.15
C PRO A 18 9.72 -0.71 -3.29
N ASN A 19 9.54 0.41 -3.99
CA ASN A 19 8.84 0.44 -5.27
C ASN A 19 9.60 -0.40 -6.32
N GLY A 20 8.87 -0.97 -7.27
CA GLY A 20 9.46 -1.71 -8.39
C GLY A 20 9.82 -3.18 -8.11
N ILE A 21 9.67 -3.64 -6.85
CA ILE A 21 9.95 -5.04 -6.47
C ILE A 21 8.65 -5.85 -6.44
N SER A 22 8.62 -6.96 -7.18
CA SER A 22 7.52 -7.93 -7.14
C SER A 22 7.58 -8.76 -5.85
N VAL A 23 6.42 -9.05 -5.25
CA VAL A 23 6.31 -9.99 -4.12
C VAL A 23 6.30 -11.45 -4.60
N HIS A 24 5.94 -11.68 -5.86
CA HIS A 24 5.98 -12.99 -6.50
C HIS A 24 7.29 -13.16 -7.27
N LYS A 25 7.68 -14.41 -7.51
CA LYS A 25 8.79 -14.73 -8.39
C LYS A 25 8.37 -14.36 -9.82
N ASP A 26 8.97 -13.31 -10.37
CA ASP A 26 8.96 -13.07 -11.81
C ASP A 26 9.97 -14.06 -12.44
N ASP A 27 9.75 -14.51 -13.68
CA ASP A 27 10.47 -15.63 -14.32
C ASP A 27 12.01 -15.49 -14.34
N ALA A 28 12.56 -14.32 -14.09
CA ALA A 28 14.00 -14.04 -14.11
C ALA A 28 14.63 -13.72 -12.74
N ASP A 29 13.85 -13.56 -11.66
CA ASP A 29 14.37 -13.05 -10.38
C ASP A 29 14.18 -14.03 -9.21
N VAL A 30 15.10 -13.94 -8.24
CA VAL A 30 14.94 -14.57 -6.93
C VAL A 30 13.80 -13.88 -6.20
N GLY A 31 12.73 -14.60 -5.88
CA GLY A 31 11.54 -14.03 -5.22
C GLY A 31 11.88 -13.30 -3.91
N LEU A 32 11.13 -12.24 -3.58
CA LEU A 32 11.33 -11.40 -2.40
C LEU A 32 11.47 -12.22 -1.10
N THR A 33 10.63 -13.22 -0.90
CA THR A 33 10.66 -14.08 0.30
C THR A 33 12.01 -14.79 0.48
N ARG A 34 12.62 -15.24 -0.61
CA ARG A 34 13.93 -15.88 -0.58
C ARG A 34 15.05 -14.89 -0.23
N LEU A 35 14.99 -13.68 -0.79
CA LEU A 35 15.98 -12.63 -0.46
C LEU A 35 15.89 -12.23 1.02
N VAL A 36 14.67 -12.10 1.56
CA VAL A 36 14.48 -11.79 2.98
C VAL A 36 14.92 -12.96 3.88
N ALA A 37 14.61 -14.19 3.52
CA ALA A 37 15.06 -15.36 4.27
C ALA A 37 16.61 -15.43 4.33
N GLN A 38 17.29 -15.17 3.21
CA GLN A 38 18.77 -15.08 3.16
C GLN A 38 19.30 -13.94 4.04
N GLN A 39 18.66 -12.76 4.01
CA GLN A 39 19.05 -11.62 4.85
C GLN A 39 18.94 -11.94 6.34
N LEU A 40 17.91 -12.69 6.75
CA LEU A 40 17.67 -13.08 8.13
C LEU A 40 18.48 -14.33 8.58
N GLY A 41 19.08 -15.05 7.66
CA GLY A 41 19.74 -16.32 7.95
C GLY A 41 18.77 -17.44 8.35
N VAL A 42 17.51 -17.38 7.89
CA VAL A 42 16.48 -18.39 8.16
C VAL A 42 16.19 -19.22 6.90
N PRO A 43 15.70 -20.48 7.06
CA PRO A 43 15.40 -21.32 5.91
C PRO A 43 14.31 -20.76 5.00
N GLN A 44 13.31 -20.11 5.58
CA GLN A 44 12.13 -19.64 4.87
C GLN A 44 11.42 -18.50 5.61
N VAL A 45 10.73 -17.64 4.86
CA VAL A 45 9.69 -16.74 5.35
C VAL A 45 8.43 -16.90 4.49
N TRP A 46 7.26 -16.61 5.05
CA TRP A 46 5.96 -16.81 4.40
C TRP A 46 5.31 -15.47 4.07
N LEU A 47 4.84 -15.34 2.82
CA LEU A 47 4.04 -14.20 2.39
C LEU A 47 2.60 -14.39 2.87
N VAL A 48 2.07 -13.45 3.65
CA VAL A 48 0.70 -13.50 4.21
C VAL A 48 -0.27 -12.54 3.53
N HIS A 49 0.25 -11.56 2.82
CA HIS A 49 -0.48 -10.66 1.93
C HIS A 49 0.44 -10.15 0.83
N ARG A 50 -0.10 -9.34 -0.06
CA ARG A 50 0.68 -8.83 -1.20
C ARG A 50 0.55 -7.33 -1.37
N LEU A 51 1.58 -6.74 -1.95
CA LEU A 51 1.57 -5.41 -2.55
C LEU A 51 1.85 -5.56 -4.05
N ASP A 52 1.29 -4.65 -4.85
CA ASP A 52 1.64 -4.58 -6.27
C ASP A 52 3.14 -4.24 -6.44
N LYS A 53 3.73 -4.62 -7.56
CA LYS A 53 5.13 -4.31 -7.88
C LYS A 53 5.44 -2.82 -7.75
N VAL A 54 4.50 -1.98 -8.19
CA VAL A 54 4.61 -0.51 -8.18
C VAL A 54 4.27 0.14 -6.83
N THR A 55 3.81 -0.63 -5.85
CA THR A 55 3.46 -0.12 -4.50
C THR A 55 4.63 -0.32 -3.56
N SER A 56 5.03 0.72 -2.84
CA SER A 56 6.00 0.63 -1.74
C SER A 56 5.32 0.52 -0.38
N GLY A 57 6.09 0.22 0.67
CA GLY A 57 5.64 0.29 2.06
C GLY A 57 5.52 -1.05 2.77
N LEU A 58 4.73 -1.08 3.82
CA LEU A 58 4.68 -2.15 4.81
C LEU A 58 4.21 -3.48 4.22
N LEU A 59 5.04 -4.51 4.36
CA LEU A 59 4.76 -5.89 3.98
C LEU A 59 5.10 -6.82 5.15
N ILE A 60 4.10 -7.56 5.63
CA ILE A 60 4.28 -8.56 6.70
C ILE A 60 4.76 -9.88 6.09
N LEU A 61 5.77 -10.47 6.71
CA LEU A 61 6.28 -11.80 6.40
C LEU A 61 6.29 -12.63 7.68
N ALA A 62 5.64 -13.78 7.67
CA ALA A 62 5.65 -14.68 8.81
C ALA A 62 6.97 -15.47 8.87
N LEU A 63 7.41 -15.81 10.09
CA LEU A 63 8.63 -16.57 10.36
C LEU A 63 8.37 -18.04 10.69
N ASN A 64 7.09 -18.42 10.83
CA ASN A 64 6.66 -19.81 11.03
C ASN A 64 5.27 -20.03 10.42
N GLU A 65 4.89 -21.29 10.22
CA GLU A 65 3.63 -21.68 9.58
C GLU A 65 2.38 -21.24 10.37
N LYS A 66 2.43 -21.33 11.71
CA LYS A 66 1.32 -20.93 12.57
C LYS A 66 1.02 -19.44 12.41
N ALA A 67 2.05 -18.61 12.39
CA ALA A 67 1.91 -17.18 12.14
C ALA A 67 1.42 -16.90 10.70
N ALA A 68 1.92 -17.65 9.72
CA ALA A 68 1.50 -17.55 8.33
C ALA A 68 -0.01 -17.82 8.18
N MET A 69 -0.51 -18.90 8.76
CA MET A 69 -1.93 -19.23 8.78
C MET A 69 -2.77 -18.15 9.49
N THR A 70 -2.34 -17.73 10.68
CA THR A 70 -3.05 -16.74 11.50
C THR A 70 -3.16 -15.39 10.79
N LEU A 71 -2.04 -14.87 10.29
CA LEU A 71 -2.00 -13.57 9.60
C LEU A 71 -2.73 -13.61 8.26
N SER A 72 -2.57 -14.68 7.47
CA SER A 72 -3.31 -14.85 6.22
C SER A 72 -4.82 -14.85 6.44
N ARG A 73 -5.31 -15.54 7.50
CA ARG A 73 -6.72 -15.51 7.88
C ARG A 73 -7.18 -14.12 8.27
N LYS A 74 -6.39 -13.38 9.09
CA LYS A 74 -6.73 -11.99 9.46
C LYS A 74 -6.85 -11.07 8.23
N PHE A 75 -6.00 -11.24 7.22
CA PHE A 75 -6.13 -10.51 5.95
C PHE A 75 -7.40 -10.91 5.18
N ALA A 76 -7.69 -12.20 5.09
CA ALA A 76 -8.88 -12.71 4.39
C ALA A 76 -10.19 -12.27 5.06
N GLU A 77 -10.21 -12.20 6.38
CA GLU A 77 -11.36 -11.77 7.21
C GLU A 77 -11.42 -10.24 7.41
N HIS A 78 -10.54 -9.47 6.75
CA HIS A 78 -10.48 -8.01 6.82
C HIS A 78 -10.25 -7.44 8.23
N GLN A 79 -9.59 -8.19 9.10
CA GLN A 79 -9.28 -7.81 10.49
C GLN A 79 -8.02 -6.93 10.60
N ILE A 80 -7.33 -6.66 9.50
CA ILE A 80 -6.15 -5.80 9.46
C ILE A 80 -6.54 -4.45 8.87
N GLN A 81 -6.45 -3.40 9.68
CA GLN A 81 -6.63 -2.03 9.24
C GLN A 81 -5.40 -1.58 8.45
N LYS A 82 -5.63 -0.91 7.35
CA LYS A 82 -4.58 -0.47 6.41
C LYS A 82 -4.77 0.99 6.07
N THR A 83 -3.70 1.75 6.13
CA THR A 83 -3.66 3.12 5.64
C THR A 83 -2.63 3.22 4.52
N TYR A 84 -3.05 3.81 3.40
CA TYR A 84 -2.18 4.06 2.26
C TYR A 84 -2.10 5.55 1.97
N LEU A 85 -0.96 5.98 1.47
CA LEU A 85 -0.74 7.32 0.94
C LEU A 85 -0.62 7.25 -0.58
N ALA A 86 -1.30 8.15 -1.28
CA ALA A 86 -1.12 8.31 -2.71
C ALA A 86 -1.07 9.79 -3.09
N LEU A 87 -0.28 10.11 -4.12
CA LEU A 87 -0.26 11.43 -4.72
C LEU A 87 -0.92 11.41 -6.10
N ALA A 88 -1.64 12.48 -6.44
CA ALA A 88 -2.24 12.67 -7.76
C ALA A 88 -2.18 14.16 -8.14
N THR A 89 -2.10 14.42 -9.44
CA THR A 89 -2.05 15.78 -10.01
C THR A 89 -3.41 16.28 -10.44
N GLN A 90 -4.37 15.37 -10.65
CA GLN A 90 -5.71 15.70 -11.08
C GLN A 90 -6.66 15.87 -9.89
N LYS A 91 -7.59 16.82 -10.02
CA LYS A 91 -8.61 17.08 -8.99
C LYS A 91 -9.67 15.97 -8.97
N PRO A 92 -9.95 15.36 -7.80
CA PRO A 92 -10.96 14.31 -7.70
C PRO A 92 -12.38 14.87 -7.81
N LYS A 93 -13.32 14.05 -8.25
CA LYS A 93 -14.76 14.35 -8.25
C LYS A 93 -15.31 14.65 -6.85
N LYS A 94 -14.71 14.06 -5.80
CA LYS A 94 -15.02 14.27 -4.39
C LYS A 94 -13.72 14.35 -3.60
N LYS A 95 -13.68 15.20 -2.56
CA LYS A 95 -12.49 15.36 -1.70
C LYS A 95 -12.36 14.25 -0.67
N GLN A 96 -13.46 13.62 -0.27
CA GLN A 96 -13.54 12.53 0.70
C GLN A 96 -14.78 11.67 0.45
N GLY A 97 -14.78 10.45 1.00
CA GLY A 97 -15.93 9.55 0.94
C GLY A 97 -15.53 8.09 0.76
N ARG A 98 -16.49 7.30 0.29
CA ARG A 98 -16.35 5.86 0.03
C ARG A 98 -16.46 5.58 -1.46
N ILE A 99 -15.57 4.72 -1.95
CA ILE A 99 -15.60 4.12 -3.28
C ILE A 99 -15.95 2.64 -3.07
N SER A 100 -17.00 2.19 -3.73
CA SER A 100 -17.47 0.81 -3.62
C SER A 100 -18.00 0.31 -4.96
N GLY A 101 -17.66 -0.89 -5.34
CA GLY A 101 -18.13 -1.56 -6.56
C GLY A 101 -17.34 -2.83 -6.85
N ASP A 102 -17.90 -3.72 -7.65
CA ASP A 102 -17.21 -4.91 -8.10
C ASP A 102 -16.08 -4.56 -9.05
N MET A 103 -15.08 -5.45 -9.10
CA MET A 103 -13.91 -5.24 -9.96
C MET A 103 -13.86 -6.32 -11.03
N LEU A 104 -13.79 -5.90 -12.29
CA LEU A 104 -13.66 -6.77 -13.44
C LEU A 104 -12.30 -6.57 -14.11
N LYS A 105 -11.75 -7.67 -14.64
CA LYS A 105 -10.55 -7.62 -15.48
C LYS A 105 -10.78 -6.77 -16.71
N ALA A 106 -9.81 -5.98 -17.09
CA ALA A 106 -9.77 -5.17 -18.31
C ALA A 106 -8.57 -5.57 -19.17
N ARG A 107 -8.35 -4.88 -20.29
CA ARG A 107 -7.22 -5.14 -21.18
C ARG A 107 -5.87 -4.83 -20.51
N ARG A 108 -4.79 -5.47 -21.00
CA ARG A 108 -3.39 -5.22 -20.57
C ARG A 108 -3.15 -5.42 -19.06
N GLY A 109 -3.84 -6.37 -18.43
CA GLY A 109 -3.67 -6.64 -16.99
C GLY A 109 -4.31 -5.60 -16.06
N ALA A 110 -5.03 -4.62 -16.60
CA ALA A 110 -5.78 -3.65 -15.80
C ALA A 110 -7.07 -4.23 -15.24
N TRP A 111 -7.67 -3.50 -14.29
CA TRP A 111 -8.98 -3.76 -13.72
C TRP A 111 -9.86 -2.51 -13.85
N LYS A 112 -11.16 -2.68 -13.79
CA LYS A 112 -12.13 -1.59 -13.78
C LYS A 112 -13.17 -1.79 -12.68
N LEU A 113 -13.64 -0.68 -12.11
CA LEU A 113 -14.73 -0.66 -11.15
C LEU A 113 -16.08 -0.73 -11.90
N CYS A 114 -16.99 -1.55 -11.38
CA CYS A 114 -18.36 -1.69 -11.88
C CYS A 114 -19.35 -1.21 -10.82
N GLN A 115 -20.59 -0.92 -11.24
CA GLN A 115 -21.64 -0.45 -10.33
C GLN A 115 -22.27 -1.57 -9.48
N SER A 116 -22.14 -2.83 -9.91
CA SER A 116 -22.57 -3.99 -9.13
C SER A 116 -21.85 -4.04 -7.77
N LYS A 117 -22.47 -4.67 -6.78
CA LYS A 117 -21.98 -4.77 -5.39
C LYS A 117 -22.18 -6.17 -4.81
N GLU A 118 -21.98 -7.20 -5.62
CA GLU A 118 -22.08 -8.59 -5.18
C GLU A 118 -20.87 -9.00 -4.33
N ASN A 119 -19.67 -8.55 -4.74
CA ASN A 119 -18.41 -8.74 -4.03
C ASN A 119 -17.54 -7.48 -4.16
N PRO A 120 -17.95 -6.35 -3.54
CA PRO A 120 -17.37 -5.05 -3.82
C PRO A 120 -15.96 -4.87 -3.27
N ALA A 121 -15.14 -4.19 -4.03
CA ALA A 121 -13.97 -3.50 -3.49
C ALA A 121 -14.42 -2.24 -2.77
N ILE A 122 -14.00 -2.07 -1.51
CA ILE A 122 -14.40 -0.94 -0.67
C ILE A 122 -13.18 -0.19 -0.20
N THR A 123 -13.12 1.12 -0.48
CA THR A 123 -12.05 2.02 -0.05
C THR A 123 -12.64 3.33 0.44
N ASP A 124 -12.40 3.68 1.70
CA ASP A 124 -12.67 5.01 2.23
C ASP A 124 -11.44 5.91 1.96
N PHE A 125 -11.65 7.20 1.79
CA PHE A 125 -10.56 8.13 1.53
C PHE A 125 -10.87 9.55 1.96
N VAL A 126 -9.81 10.30 2.23
CA VAL A 126 -9.79 11.76 2.31
C VAL A 126 -8.67 12.30 1.42
N SER A 127 -8.80 13.54 0.95
CA SER A 127 -7.75 14.16 0.15
C SER A 127 -7.49 15.61 0.53
N HIS A 128 -6.22 15.97 0.57
CA HIS A 128 -5.71 17.28 0.93
C HIS A 128 -4.89 17.88 -0.23
N SER A 129 -4.93 19.19 -0.39
CA SER A 129 -4.06 19.88 -1.34
C SER A 129 -2.69 20.07 -0.70
N LEU A 130 -1.63 19.65 -1.37
CA LEU A 130 -0.24 19.90 -0.91
C LEU A 130 0.35 21.10 -1.63
N ALA A 131 0.07 21.24 -2.94
CA ALA A 131 0.53 22.32 -3.79
C ALA A 131 -0.43 22.49 -4.98
N PRO A 132 -0.30 23.53 -5.80
CA PRO A 132 -1.00 23.60 -7.07
C PRO A 132 -0.78 22.33 -7.90
N ASN A 133 -1.85 21.71 -8.36
CA ASN A 133 -1.83 20.44 -9.13
C ASN A 133 -1.16 19.27 -8.41
N LEU A 134 -1.11 19.27 -7.07
CA LEU A 134 -0.61 18.14 -6.28
C LEU A 134 -1.50 17.92 -5.06
N ARG A 135 -2.01 16.71 -4.92
CA ARG A 135 -2.90 16.29 -3.83
C ARG A 135 -2.42 15.02 -3.18
N LEU A 136 -2.49 15.00 -1.86
CA LEU A 136 -2.39 13.82 -1.04
C LEU A 136 -3.77 13.15 -0.95
N PHE A 137 -3.77 11.81 -1.06
CA PHE A 137 -4.88 10.96 -0.67
C PHE A 137 -4.44 10.04 0.46
N ILE A 138 -5.21 10.03 1.54
CA ILE A 138 -5.11 9.05 2.62
C ILE A 138 -6.25 8.06 2.40
N LEU A 139 -5.90 6.79 2.18
CA LEU A 139 -6.84 5.77 1.74
C LEU A 139 -6.90 4.62 2.75
N TYR A 140 -8.10 4.18 3.06
CA TYR A 140 -8.41 3.13 4.03
C TYR A 140 -9.16 1.97 3.33
N PRO A 141 -8.45 1.06 2.64
CA PRO A 141 -9.09 -0.06 1.96
C PRO A 141 -9.63 -1.07 2.97
N LYS A 142 -10.95 -1.33 2.93
CA LYS A 142 -11.65 -2.31 3.76
C LYS A 142 -11.54 -3.73 3.19
N THR A 143 -11.28 -3.86 1.91
CA THR A 143 -11.03 -5.11 1.18
C THR A 143 -9.60 -5.12 0.63
N GLY A 144 -9.17 -6.19 -0.06
CA GLY A 144 -7.80 -6.35 -0.55
C GLY A 144 -7.74 -6.91 -1.97
N LYS A 145 -8.50 -6.34 -2.92
CA LYS A 145 -8.52 -6.82 -4.30
C LYS A 145 -7.32 -6.32 -5.10
N THR A 146 -6.92 -7.07 -6.12
CA THR A 146 -5.81 -6.70 -7.02
C THR A 146 -6.05 -5.32 -7.61
N HIS A 147 -5.04 -4.44 -7.53
CA HIS A 147 -5.08 -3.05 -8.03
C HIS A 147 -6.19 -2.18 -7.40
N GLN A 148 -6.79 -2.59 -6.28
CA GLN A 148 -7.99 -1.94 -5.72
C GLN A 148 -7.85 -0.42 -5.59
N ILE A 149 -6.81 0.07 -4.93
CA ILE A 149 -6.58 1.51 -4.70
C ILE A 149 -6.36 2.23 -6.04
N ARG A 150 -5.58 1.65 -6.94
CA ARG A 150 -5.28 2.20 -8.26
C ARG A 150 -6.54 2.40 -9.09
N VAL A 151 -7.43 1.41 -9.09
CA VAL A 151 -8.75 1.46 -9.74
C VAL A 151 -9.67 2.48 -9.07
N ALA A 152 -9.68 2.53 -7.73
CA ALA A 152 -10.47 3.49 -6.97
C ALA A 152 -10.05 4.93 -7.32
N MET A 153 -8.76 5.23 -7.34
CA MET A 153 -8.23 6.54 -7.71
C MET A 153 -8.56 6.92 -9.15
N LYS A 154 -8.46 5.97 -10.10
CA LYS A 154 -8.91 6.17 -11.49
C LYS A 154 -10.39 6.52 -11.55
N SER A 155 -11.24 5.84 -10.79
CA SER A 155 -12.70 6.08 -10.79
C SER A 155 -13.08 7.45 -10.24
N LEU A 156 -12.26 8.01 -9.34
CA LEU A 156 -12.39 9.38 -8.83
C LEU A 156 -12.00 10.46 -9.86
N GLY A 157 -11.40 10.08 -10.99
CA GLY A 157 -10.81 11.01 -11.94
C GLY A 157 -9.48 11.61 -11.45
N SER A 158 -8.84 10.97 -10.47
CA SER A 158 -7.53 11.35 -9.92
C SER A 158 -6.60 10.14 -9.91
N PRO A 159 -6.18 9.62 -11.09
CA PRO A 159 -5.24 8.51 -11.15
C PRO A 159 -3.94 8.87 -10.41
N ILE A 160 -3.32 7.86 -9.83
CA ILE A 160 -2.11 8.03 -9.01
C ILE A 160 -0.97 8.53 -9.92
N LEU A 161 -0.22 9.51 -9.44
CA LEU A 161 0.98 10.03 -10.10
C LEU A 161 1.98 8.87 -10.34
N GLY A 162 2.45 8.74 -11.58
CA GLY A 162 3.34 7.65 -12.03
C GLY A 162 2.64 6.32 -12.30
N ASP A 163 1.31 6.23 -12.18
CA ASP A 163 0.57 5.01 -12.53
C ASP A 163 0.05 5.06 -13.98
N GLU A 164 0.94 4.85 -14.92
CA GLU A 164 0.65 4.90 -16.35
C GLU A 164 -0.44 3.91 -16.77
N LEU A 165 -0.51 2.72 -16.13
CA LEU A 165 -1.52 1.70 -16.44
C LEU A 165 -2.95 2.24 -16.25
N TYR A 166 -3.13 3.14 -15.30
CA TYR A 166 -4.43 3.75 -14.99
C TYR A 166 -4.55 5.21 -15.46
N GLY A 167 -3.56 5.70 -16.24
CA GLY A 167 -3.55 7.02 -16.84
C GLY A 167 -3.12 8.12 -15.88
N GLY A 168 -2.30 7.79 -14.90
CA GLY A 168 -1.56 8.75 -14.10
C GLY A 168 -0.53 9.49 -14.95
N GLU A 169 -0.22 10.71 -14.58
CA GLU A 169 0.85 11.49 -15.17
C GLU A 169 2.18 10.77 -14.97
N VAL A 170 3.07 10.82 -15.96
CA VAL A 170 4.38 10.16 -15.93
C VAL A 170 5.24 10.75 -14.82
N ALA A 171 5.85 9.89 -14.02
CA ALA A 171 6.76 10.25 -12.94
C ALA A 171 7.87 9.19 -12.79
N ASP A 172 8.83 9.45 -11.91
CA ASP A 172 9.94 8.55 -11.59
C ASP A 172 9.50 7.24 -10.94
N ARG A 173 8.30 7.23 -10.32
CA ARG A 173 7.68 6.07 -9.67
C ARG A 173 6.17 6.23 -9.56
N THR A 174 5.47 5.13 -9.27
CA THR A 174 4.08 5.22 -8.81
C THR A 174 4.06 5.69 -7.35
N TYR A 175 3.42 6.83 -7.08
CA TYR A 175 3.32 7.44 -5.76
C TYR A 175 2.19 6.82 -4.94
N LEU A 176 2.32 5.53 -4.64
CA LEU A 176 1.44 4.73 -3.79
C LEU A 176 2.27 4.00 -2.73
N HIS A 177 1.94 4.22 -1.46
CA HIS A 177 2.69 3.70 -0.32
C HIS A 177 1.78 3.11 0.75
N ALA A 178 2.03 1.87 1.16
CA ALA A 178 1.39 1.22 2.29
C ALA A 178 1.99 1.76 3.59
N TYR A 179 1.35 2.78 4.17
CA TYR A 179 1.89 3.61 5.25
C TYR A 179 1.74 2.98 6.63
N GLN A 180 0.54 2.44 6.96
CA GLN A 180 0.25 1.95 8.30
C GLN A 180 -0.55 0.65 8.26
N LEU A 181 -0.23 -0.24 9.19
CA LEU A 181 -0.98 -1.45 9.50
C LEU A 181 -1.35 -1.45 10.98
N SER A 182 -2.59 -1.84 11.32
CA SER A 182 -3.02 -2.02 12.70
C SER A 182 -3.91 -3.26 12.82
N PHE A 183 -3.61 -4.13 13.77
CA PHE A 183 -4.35 -5.38 14.01
C PHE A 183 -4.10 -5.90 15.43
N ASP A 184 -5.01 -6.70 15.92
CA ASP A 184 -4.80 -7.51 17.12
C ASP A 184 -3.98 -8.77 16.77
N TYR A 185 -2.99 -9.09 17.57
CA TYR A 185 -2.23 -10.33 17.48
C TYR A 185 -2.17 -10.99 18.86
N PHE A 186 -3.04 -11.99 19.09
CA PHE A 186 -3.22 -12.70 20.35
C PHE A 186 -3.49 -11.79 21.57
N GLY A 187 -4.31 -10.75 21.40
CA GLY A 187 -4.71 -9.82 22.46
C GLY A 187 -3.79 -8.59 22.58
N GLU A 188 -2.71 -8.53 21.80
CA GLU A 188 -1.86 -7.35 21.71
C GLU A 188 -2.19 -6.53 20.46
N VAL A 189 -2.43 -5.23 20.63
CA VAL A 189 -2.63 -4.32 19.51
C VAL A 189 -1.27 -3.98 18.88
N VAL A 190 -1.06 -4.47 17.67
CA VAL A 190 0.12 -4.17 16.85
C VAL A 190 -0.23 -3.02 15.92
N GLN A 191 0.48 -1.91 16.05
CA GLN A 191 0.36 -0.75 15.16
C GLN A 191 1.74 -0.37 14.64
N ILE A 192 1.90 -0.37 13.32
CA ILE A 192 3.18 -0.14 12.64
C ILE A 192 2.95 0.89 11.55
N SER A 193 3.79 1.90 11.50
CA SER A 193 3.83 2.87 10.41
C SER A 193 5.24 3.01 9.86
N SER A 194 5.35 3.32 8.59
CA SER A 194 6.62 3.60 7.93
C SER A 194 6.42 4.69 6.89
N SER A 195 7.20 5.75 7.02
CA SER A 195 7.28 6.77 5.97
C SER A 195 7.82 6.17 4.67
N PRO A 196 7.48 6.73 3.51
CA PRO A 196 8.11 6.35 2.26
C PRO A 196 9.64 6.44 2.38
N GLU A 197 10.35 5.39 1.95
CA GLU A 197 11.82 5.45 1.94
C GLU A 197 12.29 6.51 0.95
N PHE A 198 13.08 7.42 1.47
CA PHE A 198 13.85 8.37 0.68
C PHE A 198 15.24 7.77 0.46
N GLN A 199 15.34 6.82 -0.49
CA GLN A 199 16.64 6.22 -0.81
C GLN A 199 17.57 7.27 -1.41
N GLU A 200 18.85 7.26 -1.02
CA GLU A 200 19.90 8.13 -1.57
C GLU A 200 20.01 8.08 -3.11
N ARG A 201 19.48 7.03 -3.73
CA ARG A 201 19.40 6.86 -5.20
C ARG A 201 18.17 7.47 -5.84
N GLN A 202 17.15 7.87 -5.08
CA GLN A 202 16.06 8.65 -5.61
C GLN A 202 16.57 10.07 -5.78
N LYS A 203 16.65 10.51 -7.04
CA LYS A 203 17.08 11.86 -7.40
C LYS A 203 16.38 12.87 -6.52
N CYS A 204 17.09 13.92 -6.07
CA CYS A 204 16.51 15.09 -5.43
C CYS A 204 15.21 15.49 -6.13
N GLY A 205 14.05 15.25 -5.51
CA GLY A 205 12.77 15.55 -6.14
C GLY A 205 11.65 14.55 -5.90
N ASP A 206 11.87 13.43 -5.16
CA ASP A 206 10.77 12.57 -4.74
C ASP A 206 9.71 13.41 -4.02
N PHE A 207 8.47 13.38 -4.54
CA PHE A 207 7.39 14.22 -4.02
C PHE A 207 6.98 13.84 -2.59
N PHE A 208 7.09 12.58 -2.18
CA PHE A 208 6.86 12.20 -0.80
C PHE A 208 7.88 12.86 0.13
N GLN A 209 9.17 12.85 -0.21
CA GLN A 209 10.21 13.51 0.57
C GLN A 209 9.97 15.03 0.62
N ARG A 210 9.72 15.63 -0.53
CA ARG A 210 9.56 17.09 -0.67
C ARG A 210 8.40 17.65 0.16
N PHE A 211 7.31 16.88 0.29
CA PHE A 211 6.09 17.31 0.99
C PHE A 211 5.84 16.56 2.28
N TRP A 212 6.84 15.82 2.82
CA TRP A 212 6.62 14.93 3.95
C TRP A 212 6.09 15.66 5.18
N HIS A 213 6.62 16.83 5.51
CA HIS A 213 6.15 17.63 6.64
C HIS A 213 4.64 17.98 6.55
N ASP A 214 4.16 18.36 5.38
CA ASP A 214 2.75 18.66 5.18
C ASP A 214 1.89 17.38 5.20
N ILE A 215 2.43 16.27 4.69
CA ILE A 215 1.78 14.95 4.77
C ILE A 215 1.60 14.54 6.23
N GLU A 216 2.64 14.65 7.06
CA GLU A 216 2.57 14.33 8.50
C GLU A 216 1.51 15.16 9.23
N LYS A 217 1.41 16.46 8.96
CA LYS A 217 0.36 17.31 9.53
C LYS A 217 -1.04 16.78 9.20
N HIS A 218 -1.27 16.39 7.95
CA HIS A 218 -2.56 15.83 7.56
C HIS A 218 -2.84 14.47 8.21
N LEU A 219 -1.84 13.61 8.36
CA LEU A 219 -1.97 12.33 9.06
C LEU A 219 -2.34 12.51 10.54
N HIS A 220 -1.71 13.44 11.25
CA HIS A 220 -2.05 13.75 12.64
C HIS A 220 -3.50 14.26 12.75
N SER A 221 -3.90 15.19 11.89
CA SER A 221 -5.26 15.73 11.90
C SER A 221 -6.36 14.70 11.61
N GLU A 222 -6.09 13.67 10.80
CA GLU A 222 -7.04 12.59 10.54
C GLU A 222 -7.09 11.58 11.70
N ASN A 223 -5.97 11.31 12.37
CA ASN A 223 -5.96 10.44 13.56
C ASN A 223 -6.76 11.04 14.72
N GLU A 224 -6.69 12.36 14.94
CA GLU A 224 -7.48 13.07 15.98
C GLU A 224 -8.99 13.00 15.74
N LYS A 225 -9.45 12.93 14.49
CA LYS A 225 -10.87 12.80 14.14
C LYS A 225 -11.42 11.38 14.32
N THR A 226 -10.55 10.40 14.50
CA THR A 226 -10.91 8.98 14.60
C THR A 226 -10.95 8.49 16.04
N LEU A 227 -10.51 9.29 17.00
CA LEU A 227 -10.62 9.13 18.45
C LEU A 227 -11.87 9.83 18.98
#